data_51308901bbdbc3b4d372c3ef4c383e88
#
_entry.id   51308901bbdbc3b4d372c3ef4c383e88
#
_cell.length_a   1.000
_cell.length_b   1.000
_cell.length_c   1.000
_cell.angle_alpha   90.00
_cell.angle_beta   90.00
_cell.angle_gamma   90.00
#
_symmetry.space_group_name_H-M   'P 1'
#
loop_
_entity.id
_entity.type
_entity.pdbx_description
1 polymer ?
#
loop_
_entity_poly.entity_id
_entity_poly.type
_entity_poly.pdbx_seq_one_letter_code
_entity_poly.pdbx_strand_id
1 'polypeptide(L)'
;MGLLNHKIQKFPLVLLSPLISLFYVGQIVLISNFFTGSDNIAVYIISLLPITANFYIEKNKFKFEKIGIILLRVLTIIIIGFSSNTITFHQDAASYHLNTQLFIRTEKVVLGLANVYVRYGYSSLSDYIGSIFWNDNNFIYLHFLNLVFISIFYIFLIWGLLESSSFRLKMMSLGVLFFGILDNFGIEGGRNGYIDIDTIGKQDNAFAILFFLTNFFIIEKLYKREKLKKVDFFIILFLILFSVEYRFFGLVSLIGLSLLIKDNIKDYIQLSIIPFLSLGLIWV
;
A
#
# COMPACT_ATOMS: atom_id res chain seq x y z
N MET A 1 29.30 25.05 -22.24
CA MET A 1 28.76 24.42 -21.00
C MET A 1 27.32 24.03 -21.26
N GLY A 2 27.13 22.73 -21.51
CA GLY A 2 25.89 22.19 -22.04
C GLY A 2 24.76 22.18 -21.01
N LEU A 3 23.63 22.66 -21.46
CA LEU A 3 22.32 22.50 -20.83
C LEU A 3 22.05 21.00 -20.60
N LEU A 4 22.35 20.53 -19.41
CA LEU A 4 21.82 19.28 -18.90
C LEU A 4 20.33 19.48 -18.71
N ASN A 5 19.58 19.11 -19.74
CA ASN A 5 18.13 18.95 -19.70
C ASN A 5 17.81 17.88 -18.65
N HIS A 6 17.68 18.29 -17.40
CA HIS A 6 17.20 17.45 -16.32
C HIS A 6 15.72 17.12 -16.57
N LYS A 7 15.47 16.18 -17.47
CA LYS A 7 14.22 15.42 -17.43
C LYS A 7 14.22 14.72 -16.08
N ILE A 8 13.58 15.35 -15.09
CA ILE A 8 13.28 14.71 -13.81
C ILE A 8 12.52 13.45 -14.17
N GLN A 9 13.17 12.33 -13.99
CA GLN A 9 12.56 11.04 -14.25
C GLN A 9 11.46 10.88 -13.20
N LYS A 10 10.20 10.97 -13.64
CA LYS A 10 9.05 10.78 -12.76
C LYS A 10 9.07 9.35 -12.26
N PHE A 11 8.75 9.16 -10.98
CA PHE A 11 8.52 7.82 -10.45
C PHE A 11 7.52 7.09 -11.36
N PRO A 12 7.86 5.89 -11.84
CA PRO A 12 6.98 5.15 -12.72
C PRO A 12 5.70 4.77 -11.96
N LEU A 13 4.56 5.35 -12.34
CA LEU A 13 3.26 5.06 -11.73
C LEU A 13 2.90 3.58 -11.79
N VAL A 14 3.44 2.88 -12.78
CA VAL A 14 3.36 1.43 -12.93
C VAL A 14 3.79 0.69 -11.66
N LEU A 15 4.76 1.21 -10.90
CA LEU A 15 5.20 0.60 -9.65
C LEU A 15 4.19 0.73 -8.50
N LEU A 16 3.20 1.62 -8.63
CA LEU A 16 2.08 1.74 -7.69
C LEU A 16 0.88 0.86 -8.08
N SER A 17 0.89 0.23 -9.26
CA SER A 17 -0.24 -0.56 -9.74
C SER A 17 -0.66 -1.69 -8.80
N PRO A 18 0.25 -2.41 -8.11
CA PRO A 18 -0.17 -3.41 -7.14
C PRO A 18 -0.93 -2.81 -5.95
N LEU A 19 -0.50 -1.62 -5.46
CA LEU A 19 -1.21 -0.92 -4.37
C LEU A 19 -2.60 -0.48 -4.82
N ILE A 20 -2.72 0.05 -6.04
CA ILE A 20 -4.00 0.44 -6.63
C ILE A 20 -4.92 -0.77 -6.74
N SER A 21 -4.40 -1.91 -7.20
CA SER A 21 -5.17 -3.15 -7.30
C SER A 21 -5.64 -3.65 -5.95
N LEU A 22 -4.78 -3.65 -4.91
CA LEU A 22 -5.15 -4.06 -3.56
C LEU A 22 -6.22 -3.15 -2.96
N PHE A 23 -6.10 -1.83 -3.16
CA PHE A 23 -7.11 -0.88 -2.72
C PHE A 23 -8.47 -1.18 -3.34
N TYR A 24 -8.54 -1.37 -4.67
CA TYR A 24 -9.79 -1.72 -5.35
C TYR A 24 -10.36 -3.04 -4.88
N VAL A 25 -9.53 -4.05 -4.68
CA VAL A 25 -9.96 -5.33 -4.11
C VAL A 25 -10.61 -5.10 -2.75
N GLY A 26 -9.94 -4.36 -1.86
CA GLY A 26 -10.47 -4.03 -0.55
C GLY A 26 -11.81 -3.30 -0.60
N GLN A 27 -11.95 -2.29 -1.48
CA GLN A 27 -13.20 -1.54 -1.64
C GLN A 27 -14.33 -2.42 -2.19
N ILE A 28 -14.05 -3.30 -3.15
CA ILE A 28 -15.03 -4.24 -3.70
C ILE A 28 -15.53 -5.16 -2.59
N VAL A 29 -14.61 -5.73 -1.79
CA VAL A 29 -14.98 -6.62 -0.70
C VAL A 29 -15.77 -5.87 0.37
N LEU A 30 -15.33 -4.68 0.76
CA LEU A 30 -16.03 -3.84 1.72
C LEU A 30 -17.48 -3.58 1.29
N ILE A 31 -17.67 -3.14 0.04
CA ILE A 31 -19.02 -2.86 -0.49
C ILE A 31 -19.84 -4.16 -0.61
N SER A 32 -19.24 -5.24 -1.09
CA SER A 32 -19.91 -6.53 -1.26
C SER A 32 -20.35 -7.12 0.09
N ASN A 33 -19.58 -6.86 1.16
CA ASN A 33 -19.86 -7.40 2.48
C ASN A 33 -21.18 -6.86 3.10
N PHE A 34 -21.71 -5.75 2.62
CA PHE A 34 -23.07 -5.32 3.00
C PHE A 34 -24.15 -6.29 2.50
N PHE A 35 -23.87 -7.11 1.50
CA PHE A 35 -24.82 -7.98 0.82
C PHE A 35 -24.51 -9.47 1.05
N THR A 36 -23.24 -9.84 1.12
CA THR A 36 -22.79 -11.25 1.20
C THR A 36 -21.40 -11.35 1.80
N GLY A 37 -21.03 -12.52 2.30
CA GLY A 37 -19.65 -12.82 2.70
C GLY A 37 -18.69 -12.79 1.51
N SER A 38 -17.40 -12.59 1.80
CA SER A 38 -16.37 -12.51 0.76
C SER A 38 -15.97 -13.86 0.17
N ASP A 39 -16.42 -15.00 0.73
CA ASP A 39 -16.27 -16.34 0.17
C ASP A 39 -17.19 -16.61 -1.03
N ASN A 40 -18.11 -15.70 -1.32
CA ASN A 40 -18.96 -15.78 -2.50
C ASN A 40 -18.14 -15.65 -3.77
N ILE A 41 -18.30 -16.63 -4.69
CA ILE A 41 -17.56 -16.68 -5.97
C ILE A 41 -17.71 -15.40 -6.81
N ALA A 42 -18.86 -14.72 -6.74
CA ALA A 42 -19.06 -13.47 -7.45
C ALA A 42 -18.14 -12.35 -6.95
N VAL A 43 -17.86 -12.31 -5.63
CA VAL A 43 -16.95 -11.35 -5.03
C VAL A 43 -15.52 -11.58 -5.53
N TYR A 44 -15.08 -12.84 -5.62
CA TYR A 44 -13.77 -13.18 -6.20
C TYR A 44 -13.66 -12.74 -7.66
N ILE A 45 -14.66 -13.06 -8.49
CA ILE A 45 -14.66 -12.69 -9.91
C ILE A 45 -14.59 -11.17 -10.08
N ILE A 46 -15.43 -10.41 -9.35
CA ILE A 46 -15.45 -8.95 -9.43
C ILE A 46 -14.14 -8.37 -8.94
N SER A 47 -13.55 -8.93 -7.88
CA SER A 47 -12.27 -8.48 -7.31
C SER A 47 -11.08 -8.69 -8.26
N LEU A 48 -11.15 -9.65 -9.17
CA LEU A 48 -10.11 -9.89 -10.19
C LEU A 48 -10.17 -8.89 -11.36
N LEU A 49 -11.33 -8.25 -11.61
CA LEU A 49 -11.50 -7.34 -12.75
C LEU A 49 -10.51 -6.16 -12.75
N PRO A 50 -10.23 -5.46 -11.64
CA PRO A 50 -9.25 -4.38 -11.63
C PRO A 50 -7.83 -4.85 -11.93
N ILE A 51 -7.48 -6.06 -11.48
CA ILE A 51 -6.16 -6.66 -11.71
C ILE A 51 -5.97 -6.93 -13.21
N THR A 52 -6.95 -7.56 -13.84
CA THR A 52 -6.91 -7.87 -15.29
C THR A 52 -6.96 -6.61 -16.15
N ALA A 53 -7.76 -5.61 -15.77
CA ALA A 53 -7.84 -4.33 -16.46
C ALA A 53 -6.50 -3.56 -16.41
N ASN A 54 -5.82 -3.54 -15.27
CA ASN A 54 -4.50 -2.93 -15.15
C ASN A 54 -3.47 -3.64 -16.06
N PHE A 55 -3.47 -4.96 -16.10
CA PHE A 55 -2.60 -5.73 -16.99
C PHE A 55 -2.80 -5.36 -18.47
N TYR A 56 -4.05 -5.20 -18.88
CA TYR A 56 -4.40 -4.86 -20.27
C TYR A 56 -3.97 -3.43 -20.64
N ILE A 57 -4.20 -2.47 -19.74
CA ILE A 57 -3.84 -1.05 -19.95
C ILE A 57 -2.31 -0.87 -20.01
N GLU A 58 -1.57 -1.59 -19.18
CA GLU A 58 -0.11 -1.46 -19.09
C GLU A 58 0.62 -2.14 -20.23
N LYS A 59 0.08 -3.24 -20.80
CA LYS A 59 0.69 -3.95 -21.93
C LYS A 59 1.09 -3.03 -23.08
N ASN A 60 0.33 -1.95 -23.31
CA ASN A 60 0.55 -0.99 -24.39
C ASN A 60 1.48 0.18 -24.01
N LYS A 61 1.91 0.30 -22.74
CA LYS A 61 2.75 1.41 -22.25
C LYS A 61 4.18 0.99 -21.86
N PHE A 62 4.49 -0.30 -21.97
CA PHE A 62 5.83 -0.81 -21.67
C PHE A 62 6.84 -0.24 -22.65
N LYS A 63 7.47 0.89 -22.29
CA LYS A 63 8.76 1.26 -22.85
C LYS A 63 9.80 0.36 -22.18
N PHE A 64 10.57 -0.35 -23.01
CA PHE A 64 11.64 -1.24 -22.56
C PHE A 64 12.54 -0.50 -21.54
N GLU A 65 12.34 -0.79 -20.28
CA GLU A 65 13.32 -0.43 -19.24
C GLU A 65 14.62 -1.20 -19.50
N LYS A 66 15.73 -0.64 -19.02
CA LYS A 66 16.99 -1.36 -19.11
C LYS A 66 16.85 -2.73 -18.45
N ILE A 67 17.12 -3.80 -19.15
CA ILE A 67 16.97 -5.20 -18.67
C ILE A 67 17.58 -5.39 -17.29
N GLY A 68 18.74 -4.77 -17.00
CA GLY A 68 19.38 -4.83 -15.69
C GLY A 68 18.52 -4.28 -14.54
N ILE A 69 17.69 -3.26 -14.79
CA ILE A 69 16.80 -2.70 -13.77
C ILE A 69 15.62 -3.65 -13.51
N ILE A 70 15.07 -4.24 -14.56
CA ILE A 70 14.00 -5.24 -14.43
C ILE A 70 14.52 -6.45 -13.64
N LEU A 71 15.69 -6.96 -13.99
CA LEU A 71 16.33 -8.08 -13.27
C LEU A 71 16.57 -7.74 -11.80
N LEU A 72 17.03 -6.53 -11.49
CA LEU A 72 17.24 -6.11 -10.09
C LEU A 72 15.93 -6.07 -9.30
N ARG A 73 14.84 -5.59 -9.91
CA ARG A 73 13.51 -5.58 -9.26
C ARG A 73 12.99 -6.99 -9.02
N VAL A 74 13.10 -7.86 -10.01
CA VAL A 74 12.71 -9.28 -9.87
C VAL A 74 13.54 -9.95 -8.79
N LEU A 75 14.85 -9.73 -8.78
CA LEU A 75 15.75 -10.26 -7.76
C LEU A 75 15.38 -9.76 -6.36
N THR A 76 15.01 -8.50 -6.23
CA THR A 76 14.52 -7.92 -4.96
C THR A 76 13.31 -8.68 -4.43
N ILE A 77 12.31 -8.93 -5.27
CA ILE A 77 11.10 -9.68 -4.90
C ILE A 77 11.47 -11.11 -4.48
N ILE A 78 12.34 -11.75 -5.24
CA ILE A 78 12.82 -13.12 -4.95
C ILE A 78 13.56 -13.16 -3.61
N ILE A 79 14.47 -12.23 -3.34
CA ILE A 79 15.22 -12.17 -2.08
C ILE A 79 14.25 -11.97 -0.90
N ILE A 80 13.31 -11.03 -1.02
CA ILE A 80 12.31 -10.79 0.02
C ILE A 80 11.46 -12.05 0.25
N GLY A 81 11.03 -12.73 -0.81
CA GLY A 81 10.28 -13.97 -0.71
C GLY A 81 11.06 -15.09 -0.02
N PHE A 82 12.35 -15.24 -0.33
CA PHE A 82 13.19 -16.25 0.32
C PHE A 82 13.59 -15.89 1.76
N SER A 83 13.72 -14.61 2.09
CA SER A 83 14.05 -14.18 3.46
C SER A 83 12.90 -14.42 4.43
N SER A 84 11.70 -14.61 3.92
CA SER A 84 10.49 -14.91 4.70
C SER A 84 10.11 -16.40 4.63
N ASN A 85 11.04 -17.27 4.95
CA ASN A 85 10.82 -18.72 4.87
C ASN A 85 9.98 -19.30 6.04
N THR A 86 9.80 -18.52 7.11
CA THR A 86 8.99 -18.89 8.28
C THR A 86 7.82 -17.94 8.43
N ILE A 87 6.61 -18.47 8.51
CA ILE A 87 5.42 -17.69 8.78
C ILE A 87 5.17 -17.66 10.28
N THR A 88 5.15 -16.46 10.86
CA THR A 88 4.80 -16.26 12.27
C THR A 88 3.47 -15.51 12.37
N PHE A 89 2.71 -15.77 13.43
CA PHE A 89 1.49 -15.02 13.70
C PHE A 89 1.77 -13.95 14.72
N HIS A 90 1.43 -12.71 14.39
CA HIS A 90 1.40 -11.65 15.39
C HIS A 90 0.31 -11.97 16.44
N GLN A 91 0.52 -11.55 17.68
CA GLN A 91 -0.47 -11.75 18.74
C GLN A 91 -1.85 -11.21 18.35
N ASP A 92 -1.90 -10.07 17.68
CA ASP A 92 -3.14 -9.45 17.23
C ASP A 92 -3.82 -10.24 16.10
N ALA A 93 -3.07 -10.99 15.28
CA ALA A 93 -3.64 -11.84 14.24
C ALA A 93 -4.62 -12.85 14.85
N ALA A 94 -4.15 -13.63 15.83
CA ALA A 94 -4.97 -14.61 16.50
C ALA A 94 -6.06 -13.98 17.39
N SER A 95 -5.78 -12.82 17.98
CA SER A 95 -6.70 -12.16 18.92
C SER A 95 -7.96 -11.62 18.25
N TYR A 96 -7.85 -10.97 17.08
CA TYR A 96 -9.00 -10.35 16.43
C TYR A 96 -8.91 -10.25 14.90
N HIS A 97 -7.75 -10.06 14.27
CA HIS A 97 -7.70 -9.86 12.82
C HIS A 97 -8.21 -11.06 12.02
N LEU A 98 -7.73 -12.28 12.33
CA LEU A 98 -8.19 -13.47 11.64
C LEU A 98 -9.67 -13.76 11.91
N ASN A 99 -10.13 -13.49 13.12
CA ASN A 99 -11.55 -13.64 13.46
C ASN A 99 -12.42 -12.63 12.71
N THR A 100 -11.97 -11.36 12.62
CA THR A 100 -12.67 -10.33 11.81
C THR A 100 -12.73 -10.74 10.34
N GLN A 101 -11.61 -11.23 9.79
CA GLN A 101 -11.57 -11.73 8.41
C GLN A 101 -12.49 -12.93 8.20
N LEU A 102 -12.61 -13.82 9.19
CA LEU A 102 -13.55 -14.94 9.13
C LEU A 102 -15.00 -14.46 9.07
N PHE A 103 -15.39 -13.48 9.90
CA PHE A 103 -16.73 -12.88 9.83
C PHE A 103 -16.98 -12.23 8.47
N ILE A 104 -16.04 -11.46 7.94
CA ILE A 104 -16.15 -10.85 6.60
C ILE A 104 -16.30 -11.93 5.52
N ARG A 105 -15.66 -13.08 5.70
CA ARG A 105 -15.74 -14.20 4.75
C ARG A 105 -17.12 -14.85 4.72
N THR A 106 -17.63 -15.21 5.89
CA THR A 106 -18.78 -16.10 6.01
C THR A 106 -20.10 -15.34 6.13
N GLU A 107 -20.06 -14.11 6.62
CA GLU A 107 -21.23 -13.33 6.94
C GLU A 107 -21.24 -12.00 6.19
N LYS A 108 -22.43 -11.45 6.00
CA LYS A 108 -22.58 -10.03 5.69
C LYS A 108 -22.27 -9.20 6.93
N VAL A 109 -22.05 -7.89 6.76
CA VAL A 109 -21.75 -6.96 7.86
C VAL A 109 -22.60 -7.27 9.10
N VAL A 110 -21.91 -7.60 10.19
CA VAL A 110 -22.53 -7.90 11.49
C VAL A 110 -22.48 -6.64 12.33
N LEU A 111 -23.60 -5.93 12.42
CA LEU A 111 -23.70 -4.72 13.24
C LEU A 111 -23.59 -5.06 14.72
N GLY A 112 -22.85 -4.25 15.47
CA GLY A 112 -22.70 -4.44 16.91
C GLY A 112 -21.64 -5.47 17.32
N LEU A 113 -20.83 -5.97 16.40
CA LEU A 113 -19.76 -6.91 16.71
C LEU A 113 -18.78 -6.35 17.75
N ALA A 114 -18.54 -5.03 17.73
CA ALA A 114 -17.75 -4.33 18.73
C ALA A 114 -18.31 -4.41 20.16
N ASN A 115 -19.63 -4.64 20.32
CA ASN A 115 -20.24 -4.84 21.64
C ASN A 115 -19.89 -6.21 22.24
N VAL A 116 -19.55 -7.19 21.39
CA VAL A 116 -19.09 -8.50 21.84
C VAL A 116 -17.61 -8.44 22.27
N TYR A 117 -16.81 -7.79 21.45
CA TYR A 117 -15.40 -7.57 21.75
C TYR A 117 -14.93 -6.28 21.08
N VAL A 118 -14.50 -5.32 21.88
CA VAL A 118 -14.18 -3.94 21.43
C VAL A 118 -13.18 -3.89 20.26
N ARG A 119 -12.26 -4.87 20.18
CA ARG A 119 -11.27 -4.91 19.10
C ARG A 119 -11.87 -5.28 17.73
N TYR A 120 -13.06 -5.88 17.68
CA TYR A 120 -13.77 -6.08 16.41
C TYR A 120 -14.29 -4.78 15.80
N GLY A 121 -14.31 -3.68 16.58
CA GLY A 121 -14.56 -2.34 16.06
C GLY A 121 -13.33 -1.67 15.42
N TYR A 122 -12.16 -2.30 15.48
CA TYR A 122 -10.95 -1.80 14.82
C TYR A 122 -10.90 -2.26 13.36
N SER A 123 -11.94 -1.89 12.62
CA SER A 123 -12.06 -2.23 11.21
C SER A 123 -10.92 -1.60 10.40
N SER A 124 -10.38 -2.36 9.48
CA SER A 124 -9.30 -1.93 8.59
C SER A 124 -9.49 -2.54 7.21
N LEU A 125 -9.21 -1.78 6.16
CA LEU A 125 -9.28 -2.30 4.80
C LEU A 125 -8.41 -3.54 4.60
N SER A 126 -7.34 -3.71 5.40
CA SER A 126 -6.52 -4.92 5.36
C SER A 126 -7.28 -6.18 5.73
N ASP A 127 -8.28 -6.09 6.63
CA ASP A 127 -9.08 -7.26 7.01
C ASP A 127 -10.03 -7.66 5.87
N TYR A 128 -10.58 -6.68 5.15
CA TYR A 128 -11.38 -6.93 3.95
C TYR A 128 -10.53 -7.54 2.83
N ILE A 129 -9.34 -6.99 2.56
CA ILE A 129 -8.41 -7.57 1.59
C ILE A 129 -8.01 -8.98 2.04
N GLY A 130 -7.60 -9.13 3.30
CA GLY A 130 -7.16 -10.39 3.88
C GLY A 130 -8.21 -11.49 3.75
N SER A 131 -9.49 -11.16 3.93
CA SER A 131 -10.57 -12.14 3.88
C SER A 131 -10.66 -12.92 2.56
N ILE A 132 -10.23 -12.33 1.44
CA ILE A 132 -10.15 -13.01 0.13
C ILE A 132 -8.95 -13.94 0.03
N PHE A 133 -7.85 -13.62 0.72
CA PHE A 133 -6.59 -14.37 0.63
C PHE A 133 -6.55 -15.60 1.54
N TRP A 134 -7.66 -16.01 2.14
CA TRP A 134 -7.77 -17.27 2.85
C TRP A 134 -7.92 -18.44 1.88
N ASN A 135 -7.20 -19.51 2.13
CA ASN A 135 -7.39 -20.79 1.47
C ASN A 135 -7.53 -21.85 2.54
N ASP A 136 -8.75 -22.11 2.97
CA ASP A 136 -9.10 -22.96 4.10
C ASP A 136 -8.26 -22.60 5.36
N ASN A 137 -7.45 -23.51 5.87
CA ASN A 137 -6.56 -23.27 7.01
C ASN A 137 -5.15 -22.84 6.60
N ASN A 138 -4.95 -22.47 5.35
CA ASN A 138 -3.64 -22.02 4.86
C ASN A 138 -3.58 -20.50 4.76
N PHE A 139 -2.74 -19.88 5.58
CA PHE A 139 -2.56 -18.44 5.67
C PHE A 139 -1.38 -17.91 4.84
N ILE A 140 -0.76 -18.73 4.00
CA ILE A 140 0.42 -18.32 3.22
C ILE A 140 0.12 -17.12 2.29
N TYR A 141 -1.10 -17.02 1.78
CA TYR A 141 -1.49 -15.92 0.91
C TYR A 141 -1.59 -14.59 1.67
N LEU A 142 -1.94 -14.60 2.96
CA LEU A 142 -1.88 -13.41 3.80
C LEU A 142 -0.45 -12.91 3.99
N HIS A 143 0.49 -13.84 4.05
CA HIS A 143 1.91 -13.50 4.08
C HIS A 143 2.35 -12.82 2.77
N PHE A 144 1.92 -13.32 1.62
CA PHE A 144 2.19 -12.67 0.33
C PHE A 144 1.63 -11.26 0.25
N LEU A 145 0.50 -10.98 0.91
CA LEU A 145 -0.04 -9.61 0.99
C LEU A 145 0.96 -8.65 1.64
N ASN A 146 1.58 -9.04 2.75
CA ASN A 146 2.63 -8.24 3.40
C ASN A 146 3.84 -8.05 2.47
N LEU A 147 4.26 -9.11 1.77
CA LEU A 147 5.39 -9.05 0.83
C LEU A 147 5.17 -8.08 -0.33
N VAL A 148 3.93 -7.87 -0.77
CA VAL A 148 3.63 -6.87 -1.81
C VAL A 148 4.03 -5.47 -1.36
N PHE A 149 3.63 -5.06 -0.16
CA PHE A 149 3.99 -3.73 0.38
C PHE A 149 5.49 -3.58 0.54
N ILE A 150 6.15 -4.57 1.12
CA ILE A 150 7.60 -4.56 1.36
C ILE A 150 8.34 -4.52 0.01
N SER A 151 7.92 -5.31 -0.96
CA SER A 151 8.53 -5.31 -2.30
C SER A 151 8.43 -3.94 -2.99
N ILE A 152 7.26 -3.30 -2.93
CA ILE A 152 7.07 -1.97 -3.49
C ILE A 152 7.97 -0.94 -2.79
N PHE A 153 8.09 -1.03 -1.48
CA PHE A 153 8.97 -0.15 -0.71
C PHE A 153 10.43 -0.28 -1.14
N TYR A 154 10.97 -1.48 -1.21
CA TYR A 154 12.35 -1.68 -1.65
C TYR A 154 12.58 -1.32 -3.12
N ILE A 155 11.62 -1.63 -4.00
CA ILE A 155 11.68 -1.21 -5.40
C ILE A 155 11.69 0.33 -5.51
N PHE A 156 10.90 1.02 -4.69
CA PHE A 156 10.91 2.48 -4.62
C PHE A 156 12.28 3.01 -4.18
N LEU A 157 12.88 2.43 -3.15
CA LEU A 157 14.20 2.84 -2.67
C LEU A 157 15.29 2.58 -3.72
N ILE A 158 15.26 1.44 -4.38
CA ILE A 158 16.19 1.11 -5.47
C ILE A 158 16.03 2.09 -6.64
N TRP A 159 14.80 2.40 -7.02
CA TRP A 159 14.53 3.43 -8.02
C TRP A 159 15.08 4.79 -7.58
N GLY A 160 14.86 5.19 -6.34
CA GLY A 160 15.35 6.44 -5.77
C GLY A 160 16.89 6.54 -5.83
N LEU A 161 17.56 5.43 -5.57
CA LEU A 161 19.03 5.36 -5.58
C LEU A 161 19.61 5.39 -7.00
N LEU A 162 19.07 4.59 -7.91
CA LEU A 162 19.67 4.33 -9.23
C LEU A 162 19.16 5.25 -10.33
N GLU A 163 17.88 5.57 -10.34
CA GLU A 163 17.22 6.23 -11.45
C GLU A 163 16.87 7.70 -11.17
N SER A 164 16.76 8.09 -9.91
CA SER A 164 16.44 9.48 -9.57
C SER A 164 17.60 10.42 -9.86
N SER A 165 17.27 11.63 -10.36
CA SER A 165 18.22 12.73 -10.49
C SER A 165 18.40 13.52 -9.18
N SER A 166 17.55 13.31 -8.19
CA SER A 166 17.59 14.01 -6.91
C SER A 166 18.65 13.42 -5.98
N PHE A 167 19.70 14.18 -5.67
CA PHE A 167 20.74 13.75 -4.73
C PHE A 167 20.16 13.40 -3.35
N ARG A 168 19.17 14.17 -2.87
CA ARG A 168 18.53 13.91 -1.58
C ARG A 168 17.78 12.59 -1.57
N LEU A 169 17.03 12.31 -2.64
CA LEU A 169 16.32 11.04 -2.75
C LEU A 169 17.33 9.88 -2.79
N LYS A 170 18.44 10.02 -3.47
CA LYS A 170 19.52 9.03 -3.47
C LYS A 170 20.06 8.79 -2.06
N MET A 171 20.37 9.86 -1.32
CA MET A 171 20.92 9.74 0.05
C MET A 171 19.87 9.16 1.02
N MET A 172 18.61 9.58 0.94
CA MET A 172 17.53 9.01 1.71
C MET A 172 17.38 7.51 1.40
N SER A 173 17.30 7.15 0.12
CA SER A 173 17.16 5.75 -0.30
C SER A 173 18.35 4.90 0.17
N LEU A 174 19.57 5.42 0.05
CA LEU A 174 20.78 4.74 0.53
C LEU A 174 20.72 4.52 2.05
N GLY A 175 20.39 5.57 2.81
CA GLY A 175 20.28 5.48 4.28
C GLY A 175 19.23 4.49 4.72
N VAL A 176 18.02 4.55 4.13
CA VAL A 176 16.94 3.63 4.49
C VAL A 176 17.26 2.20 4.09
N LEU A 177 17.87 1.97 2.91
CA LEU A 177 18.32 0.64 2.49
C LEU A 177 19.41 0.10 3.43
N PHE A 178 20.38 0.93 3.78
CA PHE A 178 21.45 0.54 4.68
C PHE A 178 20.94 0.12 6.05
N PHE A 179 20.09 0.94 6.67
CA PHE A 179 19.45 0.58 7.96
C PHE A 179 18.54 -0.63 7.81
N GLY A 180 17.76 -0.73 6.74
CA GLY A 180 16.90 -1.88 6.49
C GLY A 180 17.66 -3.18 6.33
N ILE A 181 18.80 -3.16 5.61
CA ILE A 181 19.65 -4.34 5.46
C ILE A 181 20.27 -4.73 6.80
N LEU A 182 20.83 -3.78 7.55
CA LEU A 182 21.42 -4.06 8.85
C LEU A 182 20.40 -4.62 9.84
N ASP A 183 19.17 -4.10 9.82
CA ASP A 183 18.14 -4.43 10.79
C ASP A 183 17.36 -5.71 10.42
N ASN A 184 16.99 -5.87 9.14
CA ASN A 184 16.20 -7.03 8.69
C ASN A 184 17.02 -8.24 8.25
N PHE A 185 18.22 -8.01 7.74
CA PHE A 185 19.14 -9.06 7.29
C PHE A 185 20.41 -9.14 8.14
N GLY A 186 20.36 -8.57 9.35
CA GLY A 186 21.48 -8.53 10.28
C GLY A 186 21.82 -9.88 10.88
N ILE A 187 22.83 -9.89 11.77
CA ILE A 187 23.48 -11.09 12.35
C ILE A 187 22.49 -11.99 13.10
N GLU A 188 21.40 -11.44 13.63
CA GLU A 188 20.39 -12.18 14.39
C GLU A 188 19.11 -12.52 13.60
N GLY A 189 19.11 -12.37 12.28
CA GLY A 189 18.05 -12.86 11.42
C GLY A 189 16.80 -11.98 11.36
N GLY A 190 16.89 -10.69 11.67
CA GLY A 190 15.89 -9.70 11.22
C GLY A 190 14.49 -9.78 11.83
N ARG A 191 14.27 -10.54 12.90
CA ARG A 191 12.95 -10.66 13.53
C ARG A 191 12.49 -9.39 14.25
N ASN A 192 13.41 -8.56 14.68
CA ASN A 192 13.14 -7.32 15.44
C ASN A 192 13.39 -6.06 14.60
N GLY A 193 13.55 -6.22 13.29
CA GLY A 193 13.76 -5.12 12.38
C GLY A 193 12.57 -4.17 12.31
N TYR A 194 12.80 -2.96 11.82
CA TYR A 194 11.73 -1.99 11.61
C TYR A 194 10.71 -2.45 10.54
N ILE A 195 11.06 -3.44 9.72
CA ILE A 195 10.16 -4.14 8.78
C ILE A 195 10.08 -5.60 9.18
N ASP A 196 8.96 -5.99 9.76
CA ASP A 196 8.69 -7.37 10.11
C ASP A 196 8.20 -8.15 8.87
N ILE A 197 9.07 -8.93 8.26
CA ILE A 197 8.80 -9.62 6.99
C ILE A 197 7.94 -10.86 7.21
N ASP A 198 8.14 -11.56 8.32
CA ASP A 198 7.62 -12.91 8.53
C ASP A 198 6.21 -12.95 9.14
N THR A 199 5.70 -11.82 9.59
CA THR A 199 4.53 -11.79 10.46
C THR A 199 3.23 -11.59 9.69
N ILE A 200 2.27 -12.50 9.89
CA ILE A 200 0.88 -12.36 9.45
C ILE A 200 0.10 -11.55 10.49
N GLY A 201 -0.83 -10.72 10.00
CA GLY A 201 -1.76 -9.95 10.83
C GLY A 201 -1.15 -8.70 11.45
N LYS A 202 0.03 -8.27 10.99
CA LYS A 202 0.64 -7.00 11.36
C LYS A 202 0.44 -5.98 10.23
N GLN A 203 -0.58 -5.16 10.38
CA GLN A 203 -0.93 -4.13 9.39
C GLN A 203 0.02 -2.93 9.41
N ASP A 204 0.83 -2.82 10.47
CA ASP A 204 1.70 -1.66 10.71
C ASP A 204 2.73 -1.45 9.61
N ASN A 205 3.26 -2.53 9.03
CA ASN A 205 4.19 -2.44 7.91
C ASN A 205 3.55 -1.81 6.67
N ALA A 206 2.36 -2.28 6.31
CA ALA A 206 1.63 -1.74 5.17
C ALA A 206 1.29 -0.27 5.39
N PHE A 207 0.78 0.08 6.58
CA PHE A 207 0.53 1.46 6.96
C PHE A 207 1.79 2.32 6.90
N ALA A 208 2.90 1.87 7.50
CA ALA A 208 4.14 2.62 7.52
C ALA A 208 4.67 2.90 6.10
N ILE A 209 4.58 1.92 5.19
CA ILE A 209 4.98 2.06 3.79
C ILE A 209 4.08 3.05 3.06
N LEU A 210 2.76 2.94 3.20
CA LEU A 210 1.81 3.87 2.59
C LEU A 210 2.02 5.29 3.11
N PHE A 211 2.18 5.46 4.41
CA PHE A 211 2.43 6.74 5.06
C PHE A 211 3.76 7.35 4.61
N PHE A 212 4.81 6.54 4.53
CA PHE A 212 6.11 6.95 4.00
C PHE A 212 6.00 7.44 2.55
N LEU A 213 5.42 6.64 1.66
CA LEU A 213 5.27 7.01 0.25
C LEU A 213 4.46 8.30 0.10
N THR A 214 3.35 8.41 0.83
CA THR A 214 2.48 9.60 0.82
C THR A 214 3.27 10.85 1.18
N ASN A 215 3.92 10.83 2.34
CA ASN A 215 4.65 12.00 2.84
C ASN A 215 5.89 12.29 1.99
N PHE A 216 6.53 11.28 1.43
CA PHE A 216 7.61 11.46 0.47
C PHE A 216 7.15 12.27 -0.76
N PHE A 217 6.03 11.88 -1.40
CA PHE A 217 5.51 12.61 -2.54
C PHE A 217 5.09 14.03 -2.20
N ILE A 218 4.48 14.25 -1.03
CA ILE A 218 4.12 15.57 -0.54
C ILE A 218 5.38 16.46 -0.36
N ILE A 219 6.37 15.97 0.37
CA ILE A 219 7.60 16.70 0.66
C ILE A 219 8.38 17.03 -0.61
N GLU A 220 8.48 16.08 -1.56
CA GLU A 220 9.13 16.31 -2.84
C GLU A 220 8.45 17.44 -3.63
N LYS A 221 7.11 17.49 -3.64
CA LYS A 221 6.35 18.55 -4.32
C LYS A 221 6.51 19.90 -3.62
N LEU A 222 6.40 19.94 -2.30
CA LEU A 222 6.60 21.16 -1.51
C LEU A 222 8.01 21.75 -1.72
N TYR A 223 8.99 20.87 -1.70
CA TYR A 223 10.39 21.30 -1.87
C TYR A 223 10.67 21.86 -3.26
N LYS A 224 10.21 21.17 -4.31
CA LYS A 224 10.41 21.62 -5.69
C LYS A 224 9.60 22.87 -6.04
N ARG A 225 8.68 23.29 -5.17
CA ARG A 225 7.72 24.38 -5.42
C ARG A 225 6.97 24.20 -6.74
N GLU A 226 6.78 22.95 -7.16
CA GLU A 226 6.06 22.63 -8.38
C GLU A 226 4.55 22.79 -8.16
N LYS A 227 3.86 23.37 -9.14
CA LYS A 227 2.40 23.36 -9.13
C LYS A 227 1.90 21.93 -9.16
N LEU A 228 0.99 21.62 -8.24
CA LEU A 228 0.38 20.31 -8.17
C LEU A 228 -0.48 20.06 -9.42
N LYS A 229 -0.20 18.99 -10.15
CA LYS A 229 -1.02 18.55 -11.27
C LYS A 229 -2.18 17.70 -10.75
N LYS A 230 -3.31 17.67 -11.45
CA LYS A 230 -4.46 16.83 -11.07
C LYS A 230 -4.07 15.37 -10.85
N VAL A 231 -3.20 14.82 -11.71
CA VAL A 231 -2.72 13.43 -11.58
C VAL A 231 -1.91 13.24 -10.29
N ASP A 232 -1.00 14.15 -9.96
CA ASP A 232 -0.20 14.09 -8.73
C ASP A 232 -1.11 14.20 -7.50
N PHE A 233 -2.14 15.05 -7.56
CA PHE A 233 -3.13 15.19 -6.50
C PHE A 233 -3.88 13.88 -6.27
N PHE A 234 -4.39 13.24 -7.34
CA PHE A 234 -5.09 11.97 -7.21
C PHE A 234 -4.21 10.85 -6.65
N ILE A 235 -2.92 10.81 -7.01
CA ILE A 235 -1.97 9.84 -6.46
C ILE A 235 -1.79 10.07 -4.96
N ILE A 236 -1.52 11.31 -4.56
CA ILE A 236 -1.33 11.64 -3.14
C ILE A 236 -2.62 11.36 -2.36
N LEU A 237 -3.76 11.79 -2.87
CA LEU A 237 -5.06 11.54 -2.25
C LEU A 237 -5.32 10.03 -2.10
N PHE A 238 -5.09 9.25 -3.15
CA PHE A 238 -5.22 7.79 -3.13
C PHE A 238 -4.35 7.17 -2.02
N LEU A 239 -3.08 7.57 -1.92
CA LEU A 239 -2.18 7.05 -0.90
C LEU A 239 -2.60 7.47 0.51
N ILE A 240 -3.12 8.70 0.68
CA ILE A 240 -3.70 9.15 1.96
C ILE A 240 -4.89 8.27 2.33
N LEU A 241 -5.86 8.12 1.43
CA LEU A 241 -7.07 7.33 1.68
C LEU A 241 -6.72 5.90 2.04
N PHE A 242 -5.85 5.27 1.27
CA PHE A 242 -5.40 3.91 1.53
C PHE A 242 -4.70 3.79 2.89
N SER A 243 -3.86 4.78 3.25
CA SER A 243 -3.20 4.86 4.55
C SER A 243 -4.21 5.01 5.70
N VAL A 244 -5.23 5.89 5.53
CA VAL A 244 -6.28 6.12 6.53
C VAL A 244 -7.14 4.88 6.75
N GLU A 245 -7.48 4.17 5.69
CA GLU A 245 -8.26 2.93 5.77
C GLU A 245 -7.48 1.77 6.42
N TYR A 246 -6.16 1.87 6.49
CA TYR A 246 -5.33 0.97 7.31
C TYR A 246 -5.23 1.46 8.76
N ARG A 247 -4.97 2.74 8.95
CA ARG A 247 -4.84 3.37 10.27
C ARG A 247 -5.26 4.83 10.20
N PHE A 248 -6.14 5.24 11.10
CA PHE A 248 -6.65 6.63 11.19
C PHE A 248 -5.52 7.69 11.20
N PHE A 249 -4.35 7.36 11.71
CA PHE A 249 -3.18 8.23 11.71
C PHE A 249 -2.75 8.71 10.32
N GLY A 250 -3.16 8.04 9.26
CA GLY A 250 -2.96 8.49 7.88
C GLY A 250 -3.50 9.89 7.59
N LEU A 251 -4.51 10.36 8.36
CA LEU A 251 -5.07 11.71 8.26
C LEU A 251 -4.03 12.82 8.48
N VAL A 252 -2.95 12.56 9.22
CA VAL A 252 -1.87 13.55 9.43
C VAL A 252 -1.28 14.03 8.09
N SER A 253 -1.26 13.17 7.07
CA SER A 253 -0.77 13.55 5.74
C SER A 253 -1.65 14.59 5.04
N LEU A 254 -2.91 14.79 5.47
CA LEU A 254 -3.78 15.86 4.96
C LEU A 254 -3.22 17.25 5.26
N ILE A 255 -2.46 17.41 6.34
CA ILE A 255 -1.79 18.67 6.67
C ILE A 255 -0.81 19.03 5.54
N GLY A 256 0.01 18.08 5.11
CA GLY A 256 0.93 18.28 4.01
C GLY A 256 0.22 18.53 2.67
N LEU A 257 -0.87 17.79 2.40
CA LEU A 257 -1.69 18.00 1.20
C LEU A 257 -2.33 19.40 1.20
N SER A 258 -2.84 19.87 2.34
CA SER A 258 -3.43 21.20 2.45
C SER A 258 -2.44 22.31 2.11
N LEU A 259 -1.18 22.16 2.49
CA LEU A 259 -0.10 23.09 2.11
C LEU A 259 0.16 23.10 0.60
N LEU A 260 0.01 21.97 -0.07
CA LEU A 260 0.18 21.87 -1.52
C LEU A 260 -0.97 22.52 -2.32
N ILE A 261 -2.19 22.47 -1.79
CA ILE A 261 -3.39 22.95 -2.51
C ILE A 261 -3.86 24.35 -2.05
N LYS A 262 -3.15 24.98 -1.10
CA LYS A 262 -3.57 26.24 -0.47
C LYS A 262 -4.00 27.33 -1.45
N ASP A 263 -3.34 27.43 -2.62
CA ASP A 263 -3.59 28.45 -3.62
C ASP A 263 -4.80 28.14 -4.55
N ASN A 264 -5.25 26.86 -4.57
CA ASN A 264 -6.33 26.37 -5.45
C ASN A 264 -7.29 25.43 -4.70
N ILE A 265 -7.56 25.72 -3.44
CA ILE A 265 -8.27 24.81 -2.54
C ILE A 265 -9.67 24.42 -3.04
N LYS A 266 -10.41 25.37 -3.66
CA LYS A 266 -11.77 25.11 -4.16
C LYS A 266 -11.80 24.02 -5.22
N ASP A 267 -10.84 24.08 -6.18
CA ASP A 267 -10.79 23.13 -7.29
C ASP A 267 -10.51 21.71 -6.81
N TYR A 268 -9.70 21.57 -5.75
CA TYR A 268 -9.31 20.27 -5.21
C TYR A 268 -10.31 19.70 -4.22
N ILE A 269 -11.03 20.53 -3.45
CA ILE A 269 -12.09 20.07 -2.56
C ILE A 269 -13.19 19.33 -3.34
N GLN A 270 -13.66 19.91 -4.45
CA GLN A 270 -14.68 19.25 -5.28
C GLN A 270 -14.24 17.86 -5.77
N LEU A 271 -12.98 17.74 -6.16
CA LEU A 271 -12.40 16.45 -6.59
C LEU A 271 -12.25 15.44 -5.46
N SER A 272 -12.26 15.88 -4.20
CA SER A 272 -12.06 15.04 -3.03
C SER A 272 -13.36 14.48 -2.44
N ILE A 273 -14.52 15.03 -2.79
CA ILE A 273 -15.81 14.69 -2.16
C ILE A 273 -16.09 13.20 -2.26
N ILE A 274 -16.04 12.63 -3.48
CA ILE A 274 -16.34 11.20 -3.69
C ILE A 274 -15.36 10.29 -2.94
N PRO A 275 -14.02 10.50 -3.07
CA PRO A 275 -13.05 9.73 -2.29
C PRO A 275 -13.28 9.79 -0.77
N PHE A 276 -13.61 10.95 -0.21
CA PHE A 276 -13.85 11.06 1.23
C PHE A 276 -15.15 10.39 1.68
N LEU A 277 -16.18 10.35 0.84
CA LEU A 277 -17.41 9.63 1.15
C LEU A 277 -17.16 8.12 1.29
N SER A 278 -16.23 7.56 0.51
CA SER A 278 -15.88 6.13 0.61
C SER A 278 -15.27 5.76 1.96
N LEU A 279 -14.55 6.69 2.62
CA LEU A 279 -13.98 6.45 3.95
C LEU A 279 -15.05 6.18 5.01
N GLY A 280 -16.23 6.78 4.89
CA GLY A 280 -17.31 6.57 5.84
C GLY A 280 -17.81 5.13 5.90
N LEU A 281 -17.68 4.39 4.80
CA LEU A 281 -18.16 3.01 4.70
C LEU A 281 -17.37 2.03 5.57
N ILE A 282 -16.09 2.29 5.81
CA ILE A 282 -15.24 1.37 6.58
C ILE A 282 -15.54 1.41 8.09
N TRP A 283 -16.21 2.47 8.56
CA TRP A 283 -16.48 2.70 9.98
C TRP A 283 -17.93 2.39 10.40
N VAL A 284 -18.71 1.78 9.50
CA VAL A 284 -20.05 1.27 9.77
C VAL A 284 -20.00 -0.12 10.36
#